data_e803d598629ea1c348585ef7cd5e0346
#
_entry.id   e803d598629ea1c348585ef7cd5e0346
#
_cell.length_a   1.000
_cell.length_b   1.000
_cell.length_c   1.000
_cell.angle_alpha   90.00
_cell.angle_beta   90.00
_cell.angle_gamma   90.00
#
_symmetry.space_group_name_H-M   'P 1'
#
loop_
_entity.id
_entity.type
_entity.pdbx_description
1 polymer ?
#
loop_
_entity_poly.entity_id
_entity_poly.type
_entity_poly.pdbx_seq_one_letter_code
_entity_poly.pdbx_strand_id
1 'polypeptide(L)'
;MDKLIFGMSQVKFCGLEIGWFDEQGVTPAGTAATQVDIYAAQVKDGPVATITSNPGKKAFTGNLIDMSAENLVNTIGGSKDDQGNWEPPEKWEKTGVMDIVCDSGHTIRLYKAKVTGNDFGGGVNSQGVLSVQLNIEVMKDENGKRMKIFAPGIDPETGKPKPSEEA
;
A
#
# COMPACT_ATOMS: atom_id res chain seq x y z
N MET A 1 -16.82 -17.45 -4.48
CA MET A 1 -15.42 -16.94 -4.55
C MET A 1 -15.18 -15.69 -3.71
N ASP A 2 -16.17 -15.26 -2.96
CA ASP A 2 -16.08 -14.03 -2.15
C ASP A 2 -15.25 -14.20 -0.87
N LYS A 3 -14.72 -15.39 -0.63
CA LYS A 3 -13.94 -15.72 0.57
C LYS A 3 -12.44 -15.47 0.43
N LEU A 4 -11.96 -15.34 -0.80
CA LEU A 4 -10.54 -15.19 -1.08
C LEU A 4 -10.27 -13.87 -1.80
N ILE A 5 -9.23 -13.17 -1.37
CA ILE A 5 -8.73 -11.96 -2.01
C ILE A 5 -7.49 -12.35 -2.81
N PHE A 6 -7.53 -12.14 -4.12
CA PHE A 6 -6.43 -12.52 -4.99
C PHE A 6 -6.33 -11.61 -6.19
N GLY A 7 -5.14 -11.59 -6.76
CA GLY A 7 -4.81 -10.81 -7.95
C GLY A 7 -4.81 -9.31 -7.69
N MET A 8 -4.10 -8.58 -8.50
CA MET A 8 -4.08 -7.13 -8.47
C MET A 8 -4.40 -6.63 -9.88
N SER A 9 -5.55 -5.96 -10.04
CA SER A 9 -5.93 -5.42 -11.33
C SER A 9 -5.44 -4.00 -11.53
N GLN A 10 -5.55 -3.16 -10.51
CA GLN A 10 -5.02 -1.79 -10.57
C GLN A 10 -4.78 -1.23 -9.17
N VAL A 11 -3.94 -0.21 -9.09
CA VAL A 11 -3.71 0.58 -7.88
C VAL A 11 -4.01 2.04 -8.20
N LYS A 12 -4.84 2.67 -7.36
CA LYS A 12 -5.11 4.11 -7.43
C LYS A 12 -4.48 4.79 -6.22
N PHE A 13 -3.77 5.87 -6.47
CA PHE A 13 -3.15 6.68 -5.42
C PHE A 13 -3.54 8.14 -5.61
N CYS A 14 -4.11 8.75 -4.56
CA CYS A 14 -4.67 10.11 -4.61
C CYS A 14 -5.71 10.29 -5.74
N GLY A 15 -6.50 9.25 -6.02
CA GLY A 15 -7.51 9.26 -7.08
C GLY A 15 -6.97 9.02 -8.49
N LEU A 16 -5.67 8.84 -8.66
CA LEU A 16 -5.03 8.61 -9.95
C LEU A 16 -4.56 7.15 -10.05
N GLU A 17 -4.79 6.54 -11.20
CA GLU A 17 -4.29 5.20 -11.46
C GLU A 17 -2.77 5.21 -11.57
N ILE A 18 -2.11 4.36 -10.78
CA ILE A 18 -0.68 4.13 -10.88
C ILE A 18 -0.41 3.11 -11.99
N GLY A 19 0.70 3.28 -12.69
CA GLY A 19 1.14 2.35 -13.74
C GLY A 19 1.51 0.98 -13.20
N TRP A 20 2.12 0.18 -14.03
CA TRP A 20 2.34 -1.24 -13.77
C TRP A 20 3.33 -1.52 -12.65
N PHE A 21 2.98 -2.51 -11.84
CA PHE A 21 3.89 -3.19 -10.93
C PHE A 21 4.46 -4.44 -11.62
N ASP A 22 5.51 -5.03 -11.05
CA ASP A 22 6.01 -6.31 -11.51
C ASP A 22 5.03 -7.46 -11.18
N GLU A 23 5.37 -8.67 -11.58
CA GLU A 23 4.51 -9.85 -11.38
C GLU A 23 4.24 -10.20 -9.90
N GLN A 24 5.07 -9.73 -8.99
CA GLN A 24 4.87 -9.91 -7.55
C GLN A 24 3.73 -9.03 -7.01
N GLY A 25 3.37 -7.97 -7.73
CA GLY A 25 2.36 -7.02 -7.30
C GLY A 25 2.71 -6.33 -5.99
N VAL A 26 1.73 -6.22 -5.11
CA VAL A 26 1.88 -5.60 -3.79
C VAL A 26 1.83 -6.69 -2.72
N THR A 27 2.89 -6.77 -1.92
CA THR A 27 3.07 -7.81 -0.90
C THR A 27 3.02 -7.21 0.50
N PRO A 28 2.32 -7.82 1.45
CA PRO A 28 2.36 -7.38 2.84
C PRO A 28 3.77 -7.42 3.43
N ALA A 29 4.16 -6.37 4.13
CA ALA A 29 5.49 -6.21 4.72
C ALA A 29 5.43 -5.55 6.10
N GLY A 30 4.33 -5.75 6.82
CA GLY A 30 4.16 -5.22 8.15
C GLY A 30 4.99 -5.95 9.21
N THR A 31 5.06 -5.36 10.38
CA THR A 31 5.67 -5.96 11.57
C THR A 31 4.62 -6.30 12.62
N ALA A 32 4.81 -7.41 13.32
CA ALA A 32 3.92 -7.82 14.38
C ALA A 32 4.02 -6.89 15.61
N ALA A 33 2.95 -6.84 16.39
CA ALA A 33 2.97 -6.16 17.68
C ALA A 33 3.93 -6.85 18.64
N THR A 34 4.62 -6.06 19.45
CA THR A 34 5.49 -6.55 20.52
C THR A 34 4.72 -6.54 21.83
N GLN A 35 4.73 -7.66 22.53
CA GLN A 35 4.06 -7.80 23.81
C GLN A 35 5.09 -8.02 24.93
N VAL A 36 4.77 -7.53 26.10
CA VAL A 36 5.57 -7.72 27.32
C VAL A 36 4.71 -8.42 28.35
N ASP A 37 5.20 -9.56 28.85
CA ASP A 37 4.55 -10.31 29.90
C ASP A 37 4.97 -9.75 31.26
N ILE A 38 4.01 -9.55 32.15
CA ILE A 38 4.23 -9.07 33.50
C ILE A 38 4.05 -10.24 34.46
N TYR A 39 5.07 -10.47 35.27
CA TYR A 39 5.10 -11.55 36.26
C TYR A 39 4.99 -10.96 37.67
N ALA A 40 4.25 -11.65 38.53
CA ALA A 40 4.19 -11.36 39.94
C ALA A 40 4.90 -12.46 40.73
N ALA A 41 5.66 -12.09 41.76
CA ALA A 41 6.45 -13.03 42.55
C ALA A 41 5.60 -14.10 43.25
N GLN A 42 4.35 -13.77 43.56
CA GLN A 42 3.39 -14.64 44.24
C GLN A 42 2.71 -15.63 43.31
N VAL A 43 2.75 -15.37 41.99
CA VAL A 43 2.13 -16.20 40.95
C VAL A 43 3.23 -16.91 40.18
N LYS A 44 3.32 -18.22 40.35
CA LYS A 44 4.42 -19.03 39.77
C LYS A 44 4.03 -19.80 38.51
N ASP A 45 2.77 -19.71 38.09
CA ASP A 45 2.22 -20.50 36.99
C ASP A 45 2.35 -19.80 35.61
N GLY A 46 2.77 -18.53 35.59
CA GLY A 46 2.91 -17.75 34.36
C GLY A 46 2.69 -16.26 34.57
N PRO A 47 2.61 -15.49 33.48
CA PRO A 47 2.41 -14.05 33.58
C PRO A 47 1.01 -13.71 34.12
N VAL A 48 0.94 -12.63 34.90
CA VAL A 48 -0.34 -12.11 35.44
C VAL A 48 -1.02 -11.14 34.48
N ALA A 49 -0.26 -10.56 33.55
CA ALA A 49 -0.76 -9.67 32.50
C ALA A 49 0.17 -9.65 31.32
N THR A 50 -0.38 -9.32 30.16
CA THR A 50 0.39 -9.08 28.92
C THR A 50 0.04 -7.71 28.39
N ILE A 51 1.04 -6.88 28.14
CA ILE A 51 0.88 -5.51 27.65
C ILE A 51 1.50 -5.41 26.26
N THR A 52 0.80 -4.77 25.34
CA THR A 52 1.36 -4.42 24.03
C THR A 52 2.25 -3.19 24.16
N SER A 53 3.55 -3.38 24.02
CA SER A 53 4.54 -2.28 24.11
C SER A 53 4.70 -1.55 22.77
N ASN A 54 4.52 -2.26 21.67
CA ASN A 54 4.57 -1.71 20.32
C ASN A 54 3.41 -2.32 19.51
N PRO A 55 2.51 -1.51 18.94
CA PRO A 55 1.36 -2.03 18.18
C PRO A 55 1.75 -2.65 16.83
N GLY A 56 3.02 -2.57 16.44
CA GLY A 56 3.47 -3.03 15.12
C GLY A 56 3.12 -2.04 14.01
N LYS A 57 3.40 -2.45 12.78
CA LYS A 57 3.11 -1.66 11.58
C LYS A 57 2.36 -2.48 10.55
N LYS A 58 1.44 -1.84 9.85
CA LYS A 58 0.84 -2.38 8.63
C LYS A 58 1.53 -1.69 7.45
N ALA A 59 2.09 -2.48 6.56
CA ALA A 59 2.79 -1.98 5.38
C ALA A 59 2.67 -2.97 4.22
N PHE A 60 2.90 -2.45 3.01
CA PHE A 60 3.01 -3.23 1.79
C PHE A 60 4.27 -2.81 1.05
N THR A 61 4.81 -3.70 0.26
CA THR A 61 5.91 -3.40 -0.67
C THR A 61 5.54 -3.81 -2.08
N GLY A 62 6.13 -3.14 -3.05
CA GLY A 62 5.95 -3.47 -4.44
C GLY A 62 7.04 -2.83 -5.29
N ASN A 63 7.23 -3.36 -6.49
CA ASN A 63 8.18 -2.82 -7.47
C ASN A 63 7.39 -2.20 -8.63
N LEU A 64 7.49 -0.89 -8.78
CA LEU A 64 6.86 -0.14 -9.85
C LEU A 64 7.75 -0.21 -11.09
N ILE A 65 7.22 -0.76 -12.18
CA ILE A 65 7.96 -0.89 -13.44
C ILE A 65 7.59 0.15 -14.48
N ASP A 66 6.49 0.88 -14.30
CA ASP A 66 6.14 2.00 -15.16
C ASP A 66 6.96 3.22 -14.78
N MET A 67 8.00 3.49 -15.57
CA MET A 67 8.96 4.56 -15.33
C MET A 67 8.63 5.84 -16.11
N SER A 68 7.39 6.01 -16.55
CA SER A 68 6.98 7.27 -17.17
C SER A 68 7.05 8.42 -16.15
N ALA A 69 7.42 9.60 -16.60
CA ALA A 69 7.58 10.76 -15.73
C ALA A 69 6.29 11.12 -14.98
N GLU A 70 5.14 11.04 -15.64
CA GLU A 70 3.84 11.27 -15.03
C GLU A 70 3.54 10.29 -13.90
N ASN A 71 3.81 9.00 -14.13
CA ASN A 71 3.59 7.97 -13.12
C ASN A 71 4.50 8.17 -11.90
N LEU A 72 5.77 8.50 -12.11
CA LEU A 72 6.71 8.76 -11.03
C LEU A 72 6.32 10.00 -10.21
N VAL A 73 5.91 11.08 -10.86
CA VAL A 73 5.40 12.28 -10.17
C VAL A 73 4.17 11.95 -9.32
N ASN A 74 3.25 11.16 -9.85
CA ASN A 74 2.04 10.79 -9.13
C ASN A 74 2.28 9.83 -7.96
N THR A 75 3.38 9.07 -7.99
CA THR A 75 3.66 8.03 -7.01
C THR A 75 4.64 8.48 -5.93
N ILE A 76 5.77 9.02 -6.31
CA ILE A 76 6.85 9.39 -5.37
C ILE A 76 7.23 10.87 -5.42
N GLY A 77 6.60 11.63 -6.27
CA GLY A 77 6.85 13.05 -6.42
C GLY A 77 7.95 13.38 -7.42
N GLY A 78 8.48 14.59 -7.31
CA GLY A 78 9.41 15.14 -8.27
C GLY A 78 8.70 16.05 -9.28
N SER A 79 9.40 16.37 -10.33
CA SER A 79 8.90 17.23 -11.40
C SER A 79 9.08 16.59 -12.78
N LYS A 80 8.24 17.00 -13.69
CA LYS A 80 8.26 16.61 -15.08
C LYS A 80 8.35 17.86 -15.94
N ASP A 81 9.23 17.85 -16.94
CA ASP A 81 9.30 18.94 -17.92
C ASP A 81 8.35 18.70 -19.10
N ASP A 82 8.31 19.67 -20.04
CA ASP A 82 7.43 19.60 -21.22
C ASP A 82 7.82 18.49 -22.20
N GLN A 83 9.04 17.97 -22.12
CA GLN A 83 9.51 16.86 -22.94
C GLN A 83 9.28 15.48 -22.31
N GLY A 84 8.72 15.43 -21.09
CA GLY A 84 8.47 14.19 -20.39
C GLY A 84 9.65 13.63 -19.60
N ASN A 85 10.64 14.47 -19.30
CA ASN A 85 11.76 14.10 -18.45
C ASN A 85 11.37 14.23 -16.96
N TRP A 86 11.79 13.28 -16.16
CA TRP A 86 11.52 13.29 -14.73
C TRP A 86 12.76 13.67 -13.94
N GLU A 87 12.61 14.58 -13.01
CA GLU A 87 13.63 14.95 -12.03
C GLU A 87 13.18 14.53 -10.65
N PRO A 88 13.97 13.69 -9.93
CA PRO A 88 13.61 13.21 -8.61
C PRO A 88 13.47 14.35 -7.61
N PRO A 89 12.57 14.20 -6.61
CA PRO A 89 12.52 15.11 -5.48
C PRO A 89 13.67 14.84 -4.52
N GLU A 90 13.88 15.73 -3.58
CA GLU A 90 14.86 15.52 -2.50
C GLU A 90 14.49 14.30 -1.63
N LYS A 91 13.19 14.13 -1.37
CA LYS A 91 12.64 12.96 -0.68
C LYS A 91 11.65 12.24 -1.58
N TRP A 92 11.88 10.96 -1.81
CA TRP A 92 11.03 10.11 -2.63
C TRP A 92 9.85 9.61 -1.80
N GLU A 93 8.94 10.50 -1.46
CA GLU A 93 7.78 10.14 -0.66
C GLU A 93 6.55 10.95 -1.02
N LYS A 94 5.38 10.34 -0.89
CA LYS A 94 4.09 10.99 -1.05
C LYS A 94 3.07 10.31 -0.16
N THR A 95 2.16 11.08 0.42
CA THR A 95 1.12 10.57 1.32
C THR A 95 -0.26 10.87 0.75
N GLY A 96 -1.15 9.91 0.83
CA GLY A 96 -2.53 10.08 0.39
C GLY A 96 -3.36 8.81 0.51
N VAL A 97 -4.55 8.82 -0.05
CA VAL A 97 -5.44 7.67 -0.10
C VAL A 97 -4.99 6.71 -1.20
N MET A 98 -4.88 5.43 -0.89
CA MET A 98 -4.55 4.40 -1.85
C MET A 98 -5.63 3.32 -1.91
N ASP A 99 -6.05 2.95 -3.10
CA ASP A 99 -6.97 1.85 -3.35
C ASP A 99 -6.27 0.77 -4.17
N ILE A 100 -6.22 -0.43 -3.63
CA ILE A 100 -5.72 -1.61 -4.33
C ILE A 100 -6.93 -2.42 -4.79
N VAL A 101 -7.18 -2.42 -6.08
CA VAL A 101 -8.30 -3.16 -6.68
C VAL A 101 -7.81 -4.55 -7.08
N CYS A 102 -8.50 -5.57 -6.60
CA CYS A 102 -8.12 -6.96 -6.80
C CYS A 102 -8.98 -7.64 -7.88
N ASP A 103 -8.42 -8.66 -8.53
CA ASP A 103 -9.14 -9.46 -9.53
C ASP A 103 -10.34 -10.20 -8.92
N SER A 104 -10.29 -10.51 -7.63
CA SER A 104 -11.41 -11.07 -6.88
C SER A 104 -12.61 -10.13 -6.73
N GLY A 105 -12.46 -8.87 -7.13
CA GLY A 105 -13.49 -7.83 -7.00
C GLY A 105 -13.38 -7.01 -5.71
N HIS A 106 -12.60 -7.46 -4.74
CA HIS A 106 -12.37 -6.72 -3.51
C HIS A 106 -11.50 -5.48 -3.76
N THR A 107 -11.69 -4.45 -2.95
CA THR A 107 -10.83 -3.26 -2.94
C THR A 107 -10.28 -3.06 -1.53
N ILE A 108 -8.96 -2.96 -1.44
CA ILE A 108 -8.29 -2.63 -0.18
C ILE A 108 -8.02 -1.13 -0.18
N ARG A 109 -8.72 -0.40 0.67
CA ARG A 109 -8.52 1.04 0.81
C ARG A 109 -7.64 1.35 2.00
N LEU A 110 -6.55 2.06 1.74
CA LEU A 110 -5.67 2.63 2.74
C LEU A 110 -6.02 4.12 2.86
N TYR A 111 -6.60 4.52 3.98
CA TYR A 111 -7.08 5.90 4.14
C TYR A 111 -5.96 6.93 4.21
N LYS A 112 -4.80 6.53 4.69
CA LYS A 112 -3.59 7.34 4.67
C LYS A 112 -2.39 6.43 4.45
N ALA A 113 -1.93 6.38 3.23
CA ALA A 113 -0.76 5.61 2.82
C ALA A 113 0.42 6.55 2.58
N LYS A 114 1.53 6.29 3.24
CA LYS A 114 2.80 6.95 2.95
C LYS A 114 3.60 6.06 2.01
N VAL A 115 3.70 6.48 0.77
CA VAL A 115 4.47 5.79 -0.26
C VAL A 115 5.88 6.37 -0.29
N THR A 116 6.86 5.53 -0.07
CA THR A 116 8.28 5.89 -0.09
C THR A 116 8.98 5.10 -1.17
N GLY A 117 9.70 5.77 -2.05
CA GLY A 117 10.61 5.13 -2.99
C GLY A 117 11.95 4.87 -2.29
N ASN A 118 12.30 3.61 -2.09
CA ASN A 118 13.54 3.27 -1.38
C ASN A 118 14.76 3.46 -2.27
N ASP A 119 14.71 2.89 -3.48
CA ASP A 119 15.77 2.98 -4.48
C ASP A 119 15.27 2.37 -5.78
N PHE A 120 16.09 2.47 -6.81
CA PHE A 120 15.88 1.69 -8.02
C PHE A 120 16.16 0.21 -7.77
N GLY A 121 15.39 -0.62 -8.43
CA GLY A 121 15.57 -2.06 -8.43
C GLY A 121 15.62 -2.60 -9.85
N GLY A 122 15.70 -3.93 -9.98
CA GLY A 122 15.82 -4.57 -11.27
C GLY A 122 17.15 -4.25 -11.94
N GLY A 123 17.14 -3.98 -13.22
CA GLY A 123 18.36 -3.64 -13.94
C GLY A 123 18.07 -3.16 -15.36
N VAL A 124 18.93 -2.32 -15.88
CA VAL A 124 18.86 -1.81 -17.26
C VAL A 124 19.71 -2.72 -18.14
N ASN A 125 19.15 -3.86 -18.53
CA ASN A 125 19.86 -4.87 -19.34
C ASN A 125 18.88 -5.65 -20.23
N SER A 126 19.38 -6.63 -20.95
CA SER A 126 18.56 -7.42 -21.88
C SER A 126 17.57 -8.38 -21.22
N GLN A 127 17.70 -8.61 -19.92
CA GLN A 127 16.87 -9.58 -19.16
C GLN A 127 15.98 -8.96 -18.11
N GLY A 128 16.06 -7.66 -17.90
CA GLY A 128 15.29 -6.96 -16.89
C GLY A 128 14.99 -5.52 -17.25
N VAL A 129 14.10 -4.94 -16.51
CA VAL A 129 13.71 -3.54 -16.62
C VAL A 129 14.00 -2.81 -15.31
N LEU A 130 14.25 -1.51 -15.42
CA LEU A 130 14.39 -0.66 -14.24
C LEU A 130 13.06 -0.58 -13.49
N SER A 131 13.12 -0.66 -12.20
CA SER A 131 11.97 -0.51 -11.32
C SER A 131 12.27 0.43 -10.16
N VAL A 132 11.22 0.89 -9.47
CA VAL A 132 11.34 1.60 -8.20
C VAL A 132 10.76 0.73 -7.10
N GLN A 133 11.56 0.47 -6.08
CA GLN A 133 11.11 -0.25 -4.89
C GLN A 133 10.29 0.69 -4.01
N LEU A 134 9.03 0.37 -3.85
CA LEU A 134 8.10 1.16 -3.04
C LEU A 134 7.87 0.49 -1.69
N ASN A 135 7.83 1.30 -0.64
CA ASN A 135 7.32 0.92 0.67
C ASN A 135 6.06 1.74 0.94
N ILE A 136 4.97 1.05 1.23
CA ILE A 136 3.66 1.65 1.45
C ILE A 136 3.30 1.42 2.91
N GLU A 137 3.43 2.46 3.73
CA GLU A 137 3.09 2.40 5.15
C GLU A 137 1.63 2.83 5.37
N VAL A 138 0.89 2.02 6.10
CA VAL A 138 -0.51 2.31 6.45
C VAL A 138 -0.54 3.15 7.73
N MET A 139 -1.04 4.36 7.62
CA MET A 139 -1.14 5.31 8.73
C MET A 139 -2.60 5.58 9.08
N LYS A 140 -2.84 6.12 10.27
CA LYS A 140 -4.14 6.68 10.65
C LYS A 140 -4.39 8.00 9.92
N ASP A 141 -5.60 8.15 9.40
CA ASP A 141 -6.06 9.44 8.90
C ASP A 141 -6.58 10.33 10.05
N GLU A 142 -7.06 11.51 9.72
CA GLU A 142 -7.60 12.49 10.69
C GLU A 142 -8.82 11.96 11.46
N ASN A 143 -9.57 11.02 10.87
CA ASN A 143 -10.74 10.39 11.46
C ASN A 143 -10.40 9.10 12.23
N GLY A 144 -9.14 8.75 12.36
CA GLY A 144 -8.69 7.53 13.02
C GLY A 144 -8.82 6.27 12.19
N LYS A 145 -9.14 6.38 10.90
CA LYS A 145 -9.25 5.24 9.98
C LYS A 145 -7.90 4.87 9.40
N ARG A 146 -7.62 3.58 9.33
CA ARG A 146 -6.37 3.07 8.74
C ARG A 146 -6.64 2.38 7.40
N MET A 147 -7.42 1.33 7.42
CA MET A 147 -7.63 0.45 6.29
C MET A 147 -9.04 -0.13 6.31
N LYS A 148 -9.61 -0.37 5.14
CA LYS A 148 -10.86 -1.09 4.99
C LYS A 148 -10.81 -1.95 3.74
N ILE A 149 -11.32 -3.16 3.84
CA ILE A 149 -11.47 -4.07 2.72
C ILE A 149 -12.95 -4.05 2.32
N PHE A 150 -13.21 -3.63 1.09
CA PHE A 150 -14.56 -3.58 0.54
C PHE A 150 -14.89 -4.87 -0.20
N ALA A 151 -16.10 -5.36 -0.01
CA ALA A 151 -16.61 -6.53 -0.72
C ALA A 151 -16.74 -6.26 -2.22
N PRO A 152 -16.77 -7.32 -3.05
CA PRO A 152 -17.01 -7.15 -4.48
C PRO A 152 -18.31 -6.39 -4.76
N GLY A 153 -18.25 -5.47 -5.73
CA GLY A 153 -19.40 -4.67 -6.13
C GLY A 153 -19.71 -3.46 -5.25
N ILE A 154 -18.92 -3.20 -4.22
CA ILE A 154 -19.05 -2.01 -3.38
C ILE A 154 -18.10 -0.93 -3.87
N ASP A 155 -18.61 0.31 -3.94
CA ASP A 155 -17.80 1.49 -4.24
C ASP A 155 -17.06 1.93 -2.98
N PRO A 156 -15.72 1.95 -2.98
CA PRO A 156 -14.96 2.34 -1.80
C PRO A 156 -15.10 3.82 -1.41
N GLU A 157 -15.50 4.68 -2.32
CA GLU A 157 -15.72 6.10 -2.01
C GLU A 157 -17.03 6.33 -1.26
N THR A 158 -18.09 5.66 -1.66
CA THR A 158 -19.41 5.84 -1.07
C THR A 158 -19.77 4.79 -0.04
N GLY A 159 -19.10 3.62 -0.08
CA GLY A 159 -19.45 2.46 0.76
C GLY A 159 -20.76 1.78 0.37
N LYS A 160 -21.31 2.12 -0.78
CA LYS A 160 -22.57 1.58 -1.29
C LYS A 160 -22.33 0.70 -2.51
N PRO A 161 -23.30 -0.17 -2.87
CA PRO A 161 -23.20 -0.94 -4.10
C PRO A 161 -22.98 -0.02 -5.31
N LYS A 162 -22.07 -0.44 -6.18
CA LYS A 162 -21.90 0.25 -7.47
C LYS A 162 -23.22 0.19 -8.25
N PRO A 163 -23.58 1.26 -8.97
CA PRO A 163 -24.73 1.20 -9.86
C PRO A 163 -24.51 0.05 -10.86
N SER A 164 -25.55 -0.77 -11.06
CA SER A 164 -25.51 -1.78 -12.10
C SER A 164 -25.28 -1.07 -13.44
N GLU A 165 -24.23 -1.42 -14.13
CA GLU A 165 -24.11 -1.10 -15.53
C GLU A 165 -25.26 -1.83 -16.23
N GLU A 166 -26.34 -1.14 -16.49
CA GLU A 166 -27.33 -1.62 -17.45
C GLU A 166 -26.64 -1.66 -18.80
N ALA A 167 -26.40 -2.85 -19.25
CA ALA A 167 -25.85 -3.10 -20.57
C ALA A 167 -26.85 -2.65 -21.66
#